data_a74436933f43b3528e2c19a81ad25091
#
_entry.id   a74436933f43b3528e2c19a81ad25091
#
_cell.length_a   1.000
_cell.length_b   1.000
_cell.length_c   1.000
_cell.angle_alpha   90.00
_cell.angle_beta   90.00
_cell.angle_gamma   90.00
#
_symmetry.space_group_name_H-M   'P 1'
#
loop_
_entity.id
_entity.type
_entity.pdbx_description
1 polymer ?
#
loop_
_entity_poly.entity_id
_entity_poly.type
_entity_poly.pdbx_seq_one_letter_code
_entity_poly.pdbx_strand_id
1 'polypeptide(L)'
;MKKLLNTLYVTSENSYLALDGENLVVYDEKKELGRLPLHNLEGIVSFGYRGTSPALMGACAERNISLCYLTPQGKFLARVTGKIYGNVLLREQQYTSCKDDKISLAIAKNCITGKVYNARWVLERAIRDHGMQIDIENVKKASLYLKESLQYIQNAESKEQLRGYEGEAASIYFGVFNELILQQKKEFNFQGRNKRPPRDNVNVIFCIYAINKSDCICLRSSRIGSLCRIFAYRSSGKSITGIRFNRRT
;
A
#
# COMPACT_ATOMS: atom_id res chain seq x y z
N MET A 1 11.61 18.90 11.28
CA MET A 1 10.19 18.74 10.84
C MET A 1 10.10 17.50 9.97
N LYS A 2 9.42 16.43 10.41
CA LYS A 2 9.15 15.26 9.54
C LYS A 2 8.19 15.73 8.45
N LYS A 3 8.63 15.70 7.17
CA LYS A 3 7.74 15.90 6.03
C LYS A 3 6.73 14.75 6.03
N LEU A 4 5.45 15.04 6.16
CA LEU A 4 4.39 14.12 5.86
C LEU A 4 4.46 13.78 4.36
N LEU A 5 4.19 12.52 4.01
CA LEU A 5 4.14 12.04 2.62
C LEU A 5 3.26 12.97 1.78
N ASN A 6 3.88 13.76 0.91
CA ASN A 6 3.18 14.70 0.04
C ASN A 6 2.82 13.99 -1.27
N THR A 7 1.74 13.20 -1.24
CA THR A 7 1.20 12.54 -2.44
C THR A 7 -0.01 13.27 -2.96
N LEU A 8 0.04 13.68 -4.22
CA LEU A 8 -1.08 14.27 -4.93
C LEU A 8 -1.96 13.15 -5.52
N TYR A 9 -3.23 13.15 -5.17
CA TYR A 9 -4.24 12.28 -5.77
C TYR A 9 -5.12 13.11 -6.72
N VAL A 10 -5.06 12.80 -8.01
CA VAL A 10 -5.88 13.44 -9.05
C VAL A 10 -7.02 12.50 -9.39
N THR A 11 -8.20 12.77 -8.84
CA THR A 11 -9.37 11.88 -8.93
C THR A 11 -10.28 12.18 -10.12
N SER A 12 -10.13 13.35 -10.76
CA SER A 12 -10.89 13.70 -11.95
C SER A 12 -10.43 12.87 -13.15
N GLU A 13 -11.36 12.15 -13.78
CA GLU A 13 -11.08 11.23 -14.89
C GLU A 13 -10.57 11.93 -16.15
N ASN A 14 -10.98 13.19 -16.37
CA ASN A 14 -10.65 13.99 -17.53
C ASN A 14 -9.42 14.88 -17.34
N SER A 15 -8.73 14.75 -16.21
CA SER A 15 -7.56 15.57 -15.91
C SER A 15 -6.33 15.15 -16.71
N TYR A 16 -5.66 16.16 -17.28
CA TYR A 16 -4.34 16.05 -17.90
C TYR A 16 -3.30 16.76 -17.04
N LEU A 17 -2.15 16.15 -16.85
CA LEU A 17 -1.07 16.70 -16.04
C LEU A 17 0.06 17.20 -16.91
N ALA A 18 0.51 18.42 -16.68
CA ALA A 18 1.62 19.02 -17.42
C ALA A 18 2.66 19.63 -16.47
N LEU A 19 3.85 19.80 -17.01
CA LEU A 19 4.93 20.54 -16.37
C LEU A 19 4.92 21.97 -16.90
N ASP A 20 4.92 22.94 -16.00
CA ASP A 20 5.15 24.34 -16.30
C ASP A 20 6.22 24.92 -15.35
N GLY A 21 7.43 25.12 -15.87
CA GLY A 21 8.61 25.42 -15.09
C GLY A 21 8.87 24.35 -14.03
N GLU A 22 8.85 24.71 -12.75
CA GLU A 22 9.03 23.83 -11.61
C GLU A 22 7.70 23.35 -11.00
N ASN A 23 6.57 23.60 -11.67
CA ASN A 23 5.25 23.29 -11.16
C ASN A 23 4.57 22.20 -11.97
N LEU A 24 3.87 21.32 -11.26
CA LEU A 24 2.86 20.48 -11.83
C LEU A 24 1.57 21.28 -12.00
N VAL A 25 1.00 21.25 -13.18
CA VAL A 25 -0.29 21.87 -13.50
C VAL A 25 -1.30 20.79 -13.86
N VAL A 26 -2.48 20.89 -13.26
CA VAL A 26 -3.61 20.00 -13.52
C VAL A 26 -4.60 20.73 -14.41
N TYR A 27 -4.87 20.18 -15.60
CA TYR A 27 -5.85 20.70 -16.55
C TYR A 27 -7.06 19.79 -16.61
N ASP A 28 -8.26 20.38 -16.68
CA ASP A 28 -9.47 19.71 -17.13
C ASP A 28 -9.88 20.35 -18.47
N GLU A 29 -9.77 19.57 -19.54
CA GLU A 29 -9.85 20.06 -20.92
C GLU A 29 -8.85 21.21 -21.20
N LYS A 30 -9.30 22.46 -21.18
CA LYS A 30 -8.49 23.67 -21.39
C LYS A 30 -8.36 24.53 -20.15
N LYS A 31 -9.06 24.17 -19.06
CA LYS A 31 -9.08 24.96 -17.82
C LYS A 31 -8.03 24.44 -16.84
N GLU A 32 -7.19 25.31 -16.32
CA GLU A 32 -6.31 25.00 -15.20
C GLU A 32 -7.14 24.84 -13.92
N LEU A 33 -7.08 23.65 -13.32
CA LEU A 33 -7.75 23.33 -12.04
C LEU A 33 -6.86 23.65 -10.84
N GLY A 34 -5.55 23.54 -11.01
CA GLY A 34 -4.62 23.82 -9.94
C GLY A 34 -3.16 23.68 -10.36
N ARG A 35 -2.29 24.30 -9.55
CA ARG A 35 -0.86 24.35 -9.76
C ARG A 35 -0.14 24.02 -8.44
N LEU A 36 0.83 23.14 -8.49
CA LEU A 36 1.55 22.65 -7.32
C LEU A 36 3.06 22.55 -7.62
N PRO A 37 3.94 23.07 -6.73
CA PRO A 37 5.38 22.96 -6.93
C PRO A 37 5.84 21.50 -6.77
N LEU A 38 6.62 21.01 -7.74
CA LEU A 38 7.10 19.62 -7.78
C LEU A 38 7.98 19.27 -6.58
N HIS A 39 8.77 20.22 -6.06
CA HIS A 39 9.68 19.97 -4.94
C HIS A 39 8.96 19.60 -3.63
N ASN A 40 7.65 19.86 -3.53
CA ASN A 40 6.82 19.47 -2.40
C ASN A 40 6.22 18.06 -2.54
N LEU A 41 6.34 17.45 -3.71
CA LEU A 41 5.69 16.17 -4.00
C LEU A 41 6.70 15.01 -3.90
N GLU A 42 6.26 13.92 -3.29
CA GLU A 42 6.95 12.63 -3.27
C GLU A 42 6.26 11.61 -4.17
N GLY A 43 4.98 11.81 -4.45
CA GLY A 43 4.19 10.94 -5.30
C GLY A 43 3.02 11.65 -5.98
N ILE A 44 2.64 11.14 -7.13
CA ILE A 44 1.48 11.57 -7.90
C ILE A 44 0.72 10.32 -8.32
N VAL A 45 -0.58 10.27 -8.02
CA VAL A 45 -1.48 9.19 -8.41
C VAL A 45 -2.61 9.78 -9.23
N SER A 46 -2.66 9.44 -10.51
CA SER A 46 -3.69 9.92 -11.44
C SER A 46 -4.72 8.82 -11.71
N PHE A 47 -6.01 9.16 -11.55
CA PHE A 47 -7.15 8.30 -11.82
C PHE A 47 -7.80 8.76 -13.13
N GLY A 48 -7.51 8.08 -14.21
CA GLY A 48 -8.05 8.43 -15.52
C GLY A 48 -7.16 7.98 -16.66
N TYR A 49 -7.57 8.32 -17.87
CA TYR A 49 -6.94 7.82 -19.09
C TYR A 49 -6.25 8.93 -19.93
N ARG A 50 -6.40 10.20 -19.57
CA ARG A 50 -5.82 11.31 -20.34
C ARG A 50 -4.30 11.44 -20.24
N GLY A 51 -3.73 10.93 -19.15
CA GLY A 51 -2.27 10.83 -18.99
C GLY A 51 -1.60 12.13 -18.58
N THR A 52 -0.34 12.27 -18.99
CA THR A 52 0.58 13.30 -18.51
C THR A 52 1.55 13.69 -19.61
N SER A 53 2.02 14.93 -19.61
CA SER A 53 3.05 15.38 -20.57
C SER A 53 4.36 14.60 -20.39
N PRO A 54 5.09 14.27 -21.46
CA PRO A 54 6.41 13.63 -21.37
C PRO A 54 7.40 14.44 -20.53
N ALA A 55 7.33 15.78 -20.59
CA ALA A 55 8.17 16.65 -19.78
C ALA A 55 7.96 16.44 -18.27
N LEU A 56 6.70 16.30 -17.82
CA LEU A 56 6.40 16.00 -16.42
C LEU A 56 6.86 14.60 -16.03
N MET A 57 6.71 13.61 -16.92
CA MET A 57 7.23 12.26 -16.68
C MET A 57 8.73 12.26 -16.47
N GLY A 58 9.49 12.99 -17.30
CA GLY A 58 10.94 13.15 -17.19
C GLY A 58 11.35 13.83 -15.88
N ALA A 59 10.71 14.96 -15.56
CA ALA A 59 10.98 15.70 -14.33
C ALA A 59 10.68 14.87 -13.06
N CYS A 60 9.61 14.09 -13.06
CA CYS A 60 9.29 13.16 -11.98
C CYS A 60 10.34 12.04 -11.85
N ALA A 61 10.78 11.48 -12.98
CA ALA A 61 11.78 10.43 -13.04
C ALA A 61 13.13 10.89 -12.48
N GLU A 62 13.59 12.08 -12.85
CA GLU A 62 14.85 12.68 -12.39
C GLU A 62 14.83 12.99 -10.89
N ARG A 63 13.70 13.46 -10.37
CA ARG A 63 13.53 13.85 -8.96
C ARG A 63 13.08 12.70 -8.06
N ASN A 64 12.98 11.49 -8.58
CA ASN A 64 12.47 10.30 -7.88
C ASN A 64 11.04 10.49 -7.33
N ILE A 65 10.22 11.32 -7.96
CA ILE A 65 8.80 11.48 -7.65
C ILE A 65 8.06 10.30 -8.30
N SER A 66 7.32 9.54 -7.50
CA SER A 66 6.57 8.40 -8.00
C SER A 66 5.32 8.88 -8.77
N LEU A 67 5.24 8.58 -10.07
CA LEU A 67 4.06 8.88 -10.88
C LEU A 67 3.36 7.57 -11.28
N CYS A 68 2.12 7.39 -10.82
CA CYS A 68 1.31 6.20 -11.05
C CYS A 68 -0.02 6.56 -11.71
N TYR A 69 -0.45 5.69 -12.64
CA TYR A 69 -1.76 5.77 -13.29
C TYR A 69 -2.64 4.61 -12.84
N LEU A 70 -3.85 4.94 -12.47
CA LEU A 70 -4.88 3.99 -12.07
C LEU A 70 -6.15 4.23 -12.92
N THR A 71 -6.98 3.21 -13.10
CA THR A 71 -8.33 3.42 -13.61
C THR A 71 -9.15 4.20 -12.58
N PRO A 72 -10.29 4.80 -12.96
CA PRO A 72 -11.21 5.43 -12.01
C PRO A 72 -11.60 4.49 -10.85
N GLN A 73 -11.67 3.19 -11.10
CA GLN A 73 -11.97 2.16 -10.10
C GLN A 73 -10.73 1.69 -9.32
N GLY A 74 -9.56 2.35 -9.47
CA GLY A 74 -8.34 2.06 -8.74
C GLY A 74 -7.50 0.90 -9.26
N LYS A 75 -7.79 0.32 -10.44
CA LYS A 75 -6.95 -0.72 -11.04
C LYS A 75 -5.67 -0.09 -11.59
N PHE A 76 -4.52 -0.69 -11.29
CA PHE A 76 -3.22 -0.22 -11.77
C PHE A 76 -3.10 -0.33 -13.29
N LEU A 77 -2.70 0.76 -13.94
CA LEU A 77 -2.40 0.83 -15.37
C LEU A 77 -0.89 0.87 -15.63
N ALA A 78 -0.23 1.92 -15.15
CA ALA A 78 1.18 2.15 -15.42
C ALA A 78 1.88 2.93 -14.31
N ARG A 79 3.21 2.90 -14.33
CA ARG A 79 4.06 3.75 -13.49
C ARG A 79 5.23 4.25 -14.31
N VAL A 80 5.57 5.51 -14.12
CA VAL A 80 6.80 6.10 -14.63
C VAL A 80 7.95 5.73 -13.69
N THR A 81 9.02 5.17 -14.25
CA THR A 81 10.25 4.86 -13.53
C THR A 81 11.42 5.49 -14.27
N GLY A 82 12.24 6.22 -13.54
CA GLY A 82 13.48 6.79 -14.06
C GLY A 82 14.61 5.77 -14.21
N LYS A 83 15.80 6.26 -14.54
CA LYS A 83 17.01 5.44 -14.61
C LYS A 83 17.23 4.70 -13.29
N ILE A 84 17.55 3.42 -13.40
CA ILE A 84 17.84 2.61 -12.22
C ILE A 84 19.35 2.76 -11.91
N TYR A 85 19.64 3.58 -10.93
CA TYR A 85 20.97 3.62 -10.32
C TYR A 85 21.02 2.52 -9.26
N GLY A 86 21.66 1.41 -9.56
CA GLY A 86 21.54 0.25 -8.72
C GLY A 86 22.84 -0.22 -8.09
N ASN A 87 22.80 -0.54 -6.81
CA ASN A 87 23.82 -1.36 -6.18
C ASN A 87 23.56 -2.83 -6.60
N VAL A 88 24.34 -3.32 -7.56
CA VAL A 88 24.24 -4.68 -8.11
C VAL A 88 24.47 -5.70 -6.99
N LEU A 89 25.47 -5.47 -6.15
CA LEU A 89 25.82 -6.37 -5.04
C LEU A 89 24.67 -6.51 -4.03
N LEU A 90 24.00 -5.41 -3.71
CA LEU A 90 22.83 -5.46 -2.83
C LEU A 90 21.69 -6.29 -3.45
N ARG A 91 21.46 -6.17 -4.74
CA ARG A 91 20.45 -6.97 -5.44
C ARG A 91 20.78 -8.44 -5.47
N GLU A 92 22.04 -8.77 -5.74
CA GLU A 92 22.53 -10.14 -5.68
C GLU A 92 22.35 -10.75 -4.29
N GLN A 93 22.73 -9.98 -3.25
CA GLN A 93 22.52 -10.40 -1.86
C GLN A 93 21.02 -10.58 -1.53
N GLN A 94 20.15 -9.73 -2.03
CA GLN A 94 18.70 -9.88 -1.87
C GLN A 94 18.18 -11.16 -2.54
N TYR A 95 18.64 -11.49 -3.74
CA TYR A 95 18.27 -12.73 -4.42
C TYR A 95 18.77 -13.96 -3.67
N THR A 96 20.00 -13.92 -3.17
CA THR A 96 20.60 -15.00 -2.38
C THR A 96 19.86 -15.19 -1.07
N SER A 97 19.55 -14.11 -0.34
CA SER A 97 18.78 -14.15 0.90
C SER A 97 17.34 -14.66 0.71
N CYS A 98 16.75 -14.42 -0.47
CA CYS A 98 15.42 -14.95 -0.78
C CYS A 98 15.41 -16.49 -0.96
N LYS A 99 16.54 -17.08 -1.38
CA LYS A 99 16.69 -18.53 -1.55
C LYS A 99 16.95 -19.24 -0.22
N ASP A 100 17.52 -18.55 0.75
CA ASP A 100 17.77 -19.09 2.08
C ASP A 100 16.48 -19.02 2.93
N ASP A 101 15.93 -20.18 3.27
CA ASP A 101 14.68 -20.27 4.01
C ASP A 101 14.79 -19.70 5.43
N LYS A 102 15.93 -19.83 6.09
CA LYS A 102 16.14 -19.31 7.44
C LYS A 102 16.19 -17.78 7.45
N ILE A 103 16.95 -17.17 6.54
CA ILE A 103 17.06 -15.72 6.42
C ILE A 103 15.71 -15.15 5.99
N SER A 104 15.07 -15.76 5.01
CA SER A 104 13.77 -15.34 4.50
C SER A 104 12.67 -15.45 5.57
N LEU A 105 12.69 -16.49 6.41
CA LEU A 105 11.77 -16.64 7.53
C LEU A 105 11.99 -15.56 8.60
N ALA A 106 13.24 -15.26 8.94
CA ALA A 106 13.58 -14.22 9.93
C ALA A 106 13.09 -12.84 9.47
N ILE A 107 13.32 -12.48 8.20
CA ILE A 107 12.84 -11.23 7.61
C ILE A 107 11.30 -11.18 7.64
N ALA A 108 10.64 -12.29 7.27
CA ALA A 108 9.19 -12.39 7.28
C ALA A 108 8.61 -12.20 8.67
N LYS A 109 9.18 -12.84 9.69
CA LYS A 109 8.78 -12.66 11.10
C LYS A 109 8.80 -11.19 11.50
N ASN A 110 9.90 -10.48 11.20
CA ASN A 110 10.04 -9.07 11.53
C ASN A 110 8.98 -8.20 10.83
N CYS A 111 8.71 -8.44 9.54
CA CYS A 111 7.68 -7.73 8.80
C CYS A 111 6.27 -7.96 9.35
N ILE A 112 5.94 -9.22 9.67
CA ILE A 112 4.62 -9.58 10.18
C ILE A 112 4.46 -9.08 11.62
N THR A 113 5.50 -9.18 12.45
CA THR A 113 5.50 -8.59 13.79
C THR A 113 5.20 -7.10 13.75
N GLY A 114 5.88 -6.34 12.88
CA GLY A 114 5.62 -4.91 12.70
C GLY A 114 4.19 -4.63 12.24
N LYS A 115 3.66 -5.43 11.33
CA LYS A 115 2.28 -5.31 10.83
C LYS A 115 1.26 -5.53 11.96
N VAL A 116 1.38 -6.62 12.72
CA VAL A 116 0.45 -6.95 13.81
C VAL A 116 0.58 -5.95 14.96
N TYR A 117 1.80 -5.53 15.28
CA TYR A 117 2.05 -4.49 16.27
C TYR A 117 1.35 -3.18 15.90
N ASN A 118 1.50 -2.71 14.66
CA ASN A 118 0.84 -1.49 14.19
C ASN A 118 -0.68 -1.63 14.18
N ALA A 119 -1.23 -2.77 13.75
CA ALA A 119 -2.66 -3.06 13.80
C ALA A 119 -3.19 -2.96 15.24
N ARG A 120 -2.48 -3.56 16.21
CA ARG A 120 -2.83 -3.45 17.62
C ARG A 120 -2.84 -2.00 18.11
N TRP A 121 -1.82 -1.20 17.75
CA TRP A 121 -1.76 0.20 18.18
C TRP A 121 -2.89 1.05 17.61
N VAL A 122 -3.40 0.72 16.41
CA VAL A 122 -4.61 1.36 15.87
C VAL A 122 -5.81 1.09 16.76
N LEU A 123 -5.98 -0.16 17.24
CA LEU A 123 -7.07 -0.53 18.16
C LEU A 123 -6.92 0.18 19.51
N GLU A 124 -5.73 0.17 20.10
CA GLU A 124 -5.46 0.87 21.37
C GLU A 124 -5.73 2.37 21.28
N ARG A 125 -5.35 2.97 20.15
CA ARG A 125 -5.65 4.38 19.89
C ARG A 125 -7.15 4.64 19.78
N ALA A 126 -7.89 3.79 19.09
CA ALA A 126 -9.34 3.91 18.97
C ALA A 126 -10.02 3.81 20.33
N ILE A 127 -9.58 2.89 21.20
CA ILE A 127 -10.07 2.77 22.58
C ILE A 127 -9.83 4.04 23.38
N ARG A 128 -8.64 4.62 23.28
CA ARG A 128 -8.27 5.83 24.01
C ARG A 128 -9.00 7.07 23.51
N ASP A 129 -9.05 7.26 22.20
CA ASP A 129 -9.52 8.52 21.61
C ASP A 129 -11.05 8.52 21.40
N HIS A 130 -11.69 7.34 21.25
CA HIS A 130 -13.10 7.20 20.85
C HIS A 130 -13.88 6.18 21.68
N GLY A 131 -13.46 5.91 22.91
CA GLY A 131 -14.06 4.86 23.74
C GLY A 131 -15.58 4.98 23.92
N MET A 132 -16.15 6.21 23.94
CA MET A 132 -17.61 6.41 24.09
C MET A 132 -18.42 6.03 22.83
N GLN A 133 -17.78 5.86 21.68
CA GLN A 133 -18.46 5.68 20.39
C GLN A 133 -18.29 4.26 19.82
N ILE A 134 -17.44 3.43 20.45
CA ILE A 134 -17.07 2.10 20.00
C ILE A 134 -17.40 1.04 21.04
N ASP A 135 -17.54 -0.21 20.62
CA ASP A 135 -17.58 -1.35 21.53
C ASP A 135 -16.19 -1.64 22.11
N ILE A 136 -15.91 -1.02 23.28
CA ILE A 136 -14.62 -1.12 23.96
C ILE A 136 -14.27 -2.58 24.27
N GLU A 137 -15.23 -3.41 24.69
CA GLU A 137 -14.95 -4.78 25.10
C GLU A 137 -14.48 -5.63 23.93
N ASN A 138 -15.15 -5.54 22.81
CA ASN A 138 -14.78 -6.24 21.59
C ASN A 138 -13.42 -5.79 21.07
N VAL A 139 -13.18 -4.48 21.04
CA VAL A 139 -11.90 -3.94 20.55
C VAL A 139 -10.75 -4.28 21.50
N LYS A 140 -10.96 -4.29 22.83
CA LYS A 140 -9.97 -4.74 23.80
C LYS A 140 -9.63 -6.22 23.65
N LYS A 141 -10.63 -7.09 23.48
CA LYS A 141 -10.42 -8.53 23.22
C LYS A 141 -9.55 -8.75 21.99
N ALA A 142 -9.86 -8.04 20.89
CA ALA A 142 -9.06 -8.10 19.68
C ALA A 142 -7.62 -7.60 19.89
N SER A 143 -7.42 -6.50 20.63
CA SER A 143 -6.10 -5.98 20.94
C SER A 143 -5.26 -6.95 21.79
N LEU A 144 -5.87 -7.59 22.79
CA LEU A 144 -5.20 -8.60 23.61
C LEU A 144 -4.77 -9.81 22.78
N TYR A 145 -5.66 -10.31 21.93
CA TYR A 145 -5.34 -11.40 21.01
C TYR A 145 -4.17 -11.05 20.06
N LEU A 146 -4.17 -9.84 19.50
CA LEU A 146 -3.06 -9.38 18.66
C LEU A 146 -1.74 -9.29 19.46
N LYS A 147 -1.81 -8.96 20.75
CA LYS A 147 -0.64 -8.97 21.62
C LYS A 147 -0.08 -10.38 21.81
N GLU A 148 -0.94 -11.36 22.05
CA GLU A 148 -0.55 -12.76 22.23
C GLU A 148 -0.01 -13.37 20.92
N SER A 149 -0.63 -13.03 19.79
CA SER A 149 -0.18 -13.52 18.47
C SER A 149 1.24 -13.12 18.12
N LEU A 150 1.78 -12.01 18.70
CA LEU A 150 3.17 -11.62 18.50
C LEU A 150 4.16 -12.68 19.02
N GLN A 151 3.83 -13.39 20.09
CA GLN A 151 4.67 -14.48 20.62
C GLN A 151 4.65 -15.69 19.70
N TYR A 152 3.48 -16.06 19.17
CA TYR A 152 3.36 -17.15 18.20
C TYR A 152 4.11 -16.85 16.90
N ILE A 153 4.05 -15.61 16.41
CA ILE A 153 4.78 -15.15 15.23
C ILE A 153 6.29 -15.28 15.44
N GLN A 154 6.81 -14.91 16.62
CA GLN A 154 8.24 -15.02 16.92
C GLN A 154 8.71 -16.48 16.99
N ASN A 155 7.86 -17.38 17.46
CA ASN A 155 8.17 -18.80 17.63
C ASN A 155 7.85 -19.65 16.38
N ALA A 156 7.33 -19.04 15.29
CA ALA A 156 7.03 -19.78 14.07
C ALA A 156 8.29 -20.45 13.47
N GLU A 157 8.22 -21.72 13.15
CA GLU A 157 9.33 -22.49 12.59
C GLU A 157 9.31 -22.56 11.07
N SER A 158 8.15 -22.30 10.47
CA SER A 158 7.96 -22.33 9.01
C SER A 158 7.22 -21.10 8.48
N LYS A 159 7.37 -20.85 7.17
CA LYS A 159 6.65 -19.77 6.48
C LYS A 159 5.14 -20.03 6.43
N GLU A 160 4.74 -21.30 6.39
CA GLU A 160 3.36 -21.74 6.38
C GLU A 160 2.67 -21.46 7.72
N GLN A 161 3.32 -21.79 8.84
CA GLN A 161 2.85 -21.41 10.18
C GLN A 161 2.73 -19.90 10.34
N LEU A 162 3.77 -19.17 9.92
CA LEU A 162 3.79 -17.72 9.98
C LEU A 162 2.63 -17.09 9.20
N ARG A 163 2.28 -17.69 8.06
CA ARG A 163 1.16 -17.31 7.23
C ARG A 163 -0.19 -17.59 7.89
N GLY A 164 -0.30 -18.72 8.60
CA GLY A 164 -1.46 -19.04 9.43
C GLY A 164 -1.70 -17.98 10.49
N TYR A 165 -0.68 -17.65 11.29
CA TYR A 165 -0.76 -16.62 12.33
C TYR A 165 -1.06 -15.22 11.76
N GLU A 166 -0.48 -14.85 10.61
CA GLU A 166 -0.83 -13.60 9.92
C GLU A 166 -2.30 -13.56 9.52
N GLY A 167 -2.79 -14.66 8.94
CA GLY A 167 -4.19 -14.77 8.49
C GLY A 167 -5.18 -14.68 9.65
N GLU A 168 -4.88 -15.32 10.76
CA GLU A 168 -5.69 -15.29 11.97
C GLU A 168 -5.71 -13.88 12.60
N ALA A 169 -4.54 -13.26 12.79
CA ALA A 169 -4.42 -11.90 13.28
C ALA A 169 -5.18 -10.90 12.37
N ALA A 170 -5.08 -11.06 11.06
CA ALA A 170 -5.82 -10.24 10.11
C ALA A 170 -7.33 -10.45 10.22
N SER A 171 -7.81 -11.69 10.39
CA SER A 171 -9.23 -12.00 10.56
C SER A 171 -9.80 -11.31 11.79
N ILE A 172 -9.09 -11.34 12.91
CA ILE A 172 -9.51 -10.69 14.16
C ILE A 172 -9.51 -9.18 14.03
N TYR A 173 -8.46 -8.59 13.46
CA TYR A 173 -8.40 -7.16 13.22
C TYR A 173 -9.56 -6.68 12.33
N PHE A 174 -9.80 -7.34 11.21
CA PHE A 174 -10.89 -6.98 10.32
C PHE A 174 -12.28 -7.30 10.88
N GLY A 175 -12.38 -8.23 11.83
CA GLY A 175 -13.63 -8.52 12.54
C GLY A 175 -14.14 -7.35 13.37
N VAL A 176 -13.23 -6.55 13.93
CA VAL A 176 -13.57 -5.34 14.70
C VAL A 176 -13.44 -4.05 13.88
N PHE A 177 -13.16 -4.15 12.59
CA PHE A 177 -12.89 -2.97 11.77
C PHE A 177 -14.07 -2.00 11.67
N ASN A 178 -15.31 -2.49 11.74
CA ASN A 178 -16.51 -1.66 11.75
C ASN A 178 -16.54 -0.70 12.94
N GLU A 179 -15.94 -1.07 14.08
CA GLU A 179 -15.88 -0.22 15.25
C GLU A 179 -14.96 1.00 15.04
N LEU A 180 -13.97 0.87 14.14
CA LEU A 180 -13.06 1.96 13.81
C LEU A 180 -13.68 3.01 12.88
N ILE A 181 -14.86 2.72 12.30
CA ILE A 181 -15.59 3.63 11.43
C ILE A 181 -16.54 4.45 12.30
N LEU A 182 -16.18 5.71 12.55
CA LEU A 182 -16.92 6.56 13.49
C LEU A 182 -18.07 7.32 12.84
N GLN A 183 -17.95 7.63 11.54
CA GLN A 183 -18.95 8.39 10.79
C GLN A 183 -19.73 7.49 9.83
N GLN A 184 -20.99 7.84 9.59
CA GLN A 184 -21.87 7.13 8.64
C GLN A 184 -22.02 5.62 8.91
N LYS A 185 -21.93 5.18 10.18
CA LYS A 185 -22.03 3.75 10.56
C LYS A 185 -23.29 3.06 10.03
N LYS A 186 -24.41 3.79 9.82
CA LYS A 186 -25.68 3.24 9.31
C LYS A 186 -25.62 2.92 7.81
N GLU A 187 -24.83 3.69 7.07
CA GLU A 187 -24.72 3.58 5.61
C GLU A 187 -23.54 2.71 5.20
N PHE A 188 -22.55 2.58 6.09
CA PHE A 188 -21.32 1.88 5.82
C PHE A 188 -21.16 0.65 6.72
N ASN A 189 -21.18 -0.54 6.13
CA ASN A 189 -20.92 -1.82 6.83
C ASN A 189 -19.83 -2.60 6.13
N PHE A 190 -18.68 -2.76 6.78
CA PHE A 190 -17.56 -3.54 6.27
C PHE A 190 -17.81 -5.03 6.49
N GLN A 191 -18.06 -5.78 5.42
CA GLN A 191 -18.35 -7.23 5.47
C GLN A 191 -17.12 -8.13 5.23
N GLY A 192 -15.95 -7.53 5.12
CA GLY A 192 -14.69 -8.24 4.90
C GLY A 192 -14.08 -8.00 3.52
N ARG A 193 -12.78 -8.32 3.42
CA ARG A 193 -11.92 -7.99 2.26
C ARG A 193 -12.28 -8.75 0.97
N ASN A 194 -12.87 -9.94 1.09
CA ASN A 194 -13.10 -10.84 -0.05
C ASN A 194 -14.50 -10.75 -0.65
N LYS A 195 -15.43 -10.07 0.01
CA LYS A 195 -16.76 -9.80 -0.56
C LYS A 195 -16.71 -8.53 -1.37
N ARG A 196 -17.36 -8.53 -2.55
CA ARG A 196 -17.55 -7.27 -3.31
C ARG A 196 -18.33 -6.32 -2.41
N PRO A 197 -17.71 -5.21 -1.97
CA PRO A 197 -18.42 -4.31 -1.08
C PRO A 197 -19.54 -3.62 -1.85
N PRO A 198 -20.63 -3.23 -1.19
CA PRO A 198 -21.55 -2.24 -1.72
C PRO A 198 -20.75 -0.99 -2.11
N ARG A 199 -21.25 -0.21 -3.06
CA ARG A 199 -20.55 0.94 -3.68
C ARG A 199 -19.80 1.83 -2.69
N ASP A 200 -20.28 1.95 -1.47
CA ASP A 200 -19.78 2.83 -0.42
C ASP A 200 -18.52 2.27 0.30
N ASN A 201 -18.30 0.96 0.24
CA ASN A 201 -17.10 0.32 0.80
C ASN A 201 -15.87 0.42 -0.13
N VAL A 202 -16.05 0.83 -1.38
CA VAL A 202 -14.98 0.96 -2.36
C VAL A 202 -13.91 1.95 -1.89
N ASN A 203 -14.32 3.05 -1.25
CA ASN A 203 -13.41 4.09 -0.79
C ASN A 203 -12.46 3.61 0.31
N VAL A 204 -12.91 2.78 1.26
CA VAL A 204 -12.05 2.26 2.33
C VAL A 204 -11.11 1.19 1.81
N ILE A 205 -11.60 0.29 0.98
CA ILE A 205 -10.75 -0.71 0.31
C ILE A 205 -9.75 -0.01 -0.60
N PHE A 206 -10.17 1.06 -1.26
CA PHE A 206 -9.32 1.92 -2.06
C PHE A 206 -8.23 2.60 -1.20
N CYS A 207 -8.58 3.18 -0.04
CA CYS A 207 -7.61 3.77 0.88
C CYS A 207 -6.62 2.72 1.41
N ILE A 208 -7.08 1.55 1.83
CA ILE A 208 -6.22 0.44 2.27
C ILE A 208 -5.30 -0.02 1.12
N TYR A 209 -5.82 -0.10 -0.10
CA TYR A 209 -5.05 -0.50 -1.28
C TYR A 209 -4.06 0.58 -1.72
N ALA A 210 -4.43 1.86 -1.64
CA ALA A 210 -3.57 3.00 -1.93
C ALA A 210 -2.44 3.12 -0.90
N ILE A 211 -2.73 2.95 0.39
CA ILE A 211 -1.73 2.92 1.47
C ILE A 211 -0.77 1.75 1.26
N ASN A 212 -1.25 0.54 1.03
CA ASN A 212 -0.39 -0.62 0.74
C ASN A 212 0.47 -0.42 -0.52
N LYS A 213 -0.02 0.32 -1.53
CA LYS A 213 0.79 0.67 -2.71
C LYS A 213 1.79 1.78 -2.44
N SER A 214 1.46 2.73 -1.60
CA SER A 214 2.40 3.78 -1.16
C SER A 214 3.57 3.17 -0.41
N ASP A 215 3.35 2.17 0.44
CA ASP A 215 4.41 1.42 1.09
C ASP A 215 5.30 0.65 0.10
N CYS A 216 4.72 0.04 -0.94
CA CYS A 216 5.47 -0.57 -2.03
C CYS A 216 6.26 0.47 -2.86
N ILE A 217 5.78 1.69 -2.96
CA ILE A 217 6.45 2.82 -3.61
C ILE A 217 7.64 3.29 -2.76
N CYS A 218 7.43 3.48 -1.46
CA CYS A 218 8.47 3.84 -0.51
C CYS A 218 9.62 2.82 -0.45
N LEU A 219 9.31 1.53 -0.42
CA LEU A 219 10.31 0.46 -0.42
C LEU A 219 11.12 0.41 -1.72
N ARG A 220 10.55 0.83 -2.85
CA ARG A 220 11.28 0.96 -4.11
C ARG A 220 12.15 2.20 -4.19
N SER A 221 11.69 3.31 -3.65
CA SER A 221 12.47 4.56 -3.60
C SER A 221 13.66 4.44 -2.66
N SER A 222 13.55 3.64 -1.59
CA SER A 222 14.63 3.36 -0.65
C SER A 222 15.68 2.34 -1.14
N ARG A 223 15.66 1.96 -2.43
CA ARG A 223 16.56 0.97 -3.05
C ARG A 223 16.47 -0.44 -2.45
N ILE A 224 15.52 -0.70 -1.58
CA ILE A 224 15.22 -2.02 -1.06
C ILE A 224 14.41 -2.75 -2.13
N GLY A 225 15.04 -3.72 -2.79
CA GLY A 225 14.41 -4.50 -3.86
C GLY A 225 13.21 -5.30 -3.37
N SER A 226 12.51 -5.88 -4.31
CA SER A 226 11.22 -6.54 -4.28
C SER A 226 10.98 -7.68 -3.25
N LEU A 227 11.75 -7.79 -2.16
CA LEU A 227 11.54 -8.79 -1.10
C LEU A 227 10.12 -8.70 -0.51
N CYS A 228 9.61 -7.48 -0.27
CA CYS A 228 8.23 -7.29 0.15
C CYS A 228 7.20 -7.70 -0.92
N ARG A 229 7.56 -7.72 -2.21
CA ARG A 229 6.68 -8.19 -3.27
C ARG A 229 6.38 -9.69 -3.18
N ILE A 230 7.34 -10.49 -2.78
CA ILE A 230 7.17 -11.95 -2.67
C ILE A 230 6.18 -12.26 -1.55
N PHE A 231 6.23 -11.53 -0.45
CA PHE A 231 5.31 -11.72 0.68
C PHE A 231 3.91 -11.16 0.41
N ALA A 232 3.78 -9.94 -0.12
CA ALA A 232 2.48 -9.33 -0.43
C ALA A 232 1.76 -10.06 -1.56
N TYR A 233 2.48 -10.64 -2.53
CA TYR A 233 1.90 -11.30 -3.70
C TYR A 233 1.44 -12.73 -3.42
N ARG A 234 2.13 -13.48 -2.56
CA ARG A 234 1.72 -14.82 -2.14
C ARG A 234 0.52 -14.81 -1.17
N SER A 235 0.29 -13.72 -0.44
CA SER A 235 -0.87 -13.63 0.47
C SER A 235 -2.22 -13.56 -0.25
N SER A 236 -2.27 -13.29 -1.56
CA SER A 236 -3.51 -13.16 -2.33
C SER A 236 -4.03 -14.47 -2.95
N GLY A 237 -3.39 -15.61 -2.70
CA GLY A 237 -3.91 -16.95 -3.05
C GLY A 237 -4.15 -17.26 -4.53
N LYS A 238 -3.74 -16.37 -5.46
CA LYS A 238 -3.86 -16.63 -6.90
C LYS A 238 -2.52 -17.06 -7.47
N SER A 239 -2.41 -18.33 -7.77
CA SER A 239 -1.38 -18.92 -8.63
C SER A 239 -1.30 -18.14 -9.93
N ILE A 240 -0.17 -17.49 -10.21
CA ILE A 240 0.14 -17.03 -11.56
C ILE A 240 0.86 -18.19 -12.25
N THR A 241 0.10 -19.08 -12.82
CA THR A 241 0.52 -19.92 -13.94
C THR A 241 0.47 -19.05 -15.20
N GLY A 242 1.63 -18.83 -15.80
CA GLY A 242 1.70 -18.46 -17.20
C GLY A 242 1.96 -16.99 -17.53
N ILE A 243 3.20 -16.52 -17.35
CA ILE A 243 3.80 -15.60 -18.31
C ILE A 243 4.89 -16.37 -19.06
N ARG A 244 4.48 -16.98 -20.17
CA ARG A 244 5.43 -17.46 -21.19
C ARG A 244 6.08 -16.21 -21.80
N PHE A 245 7.35 -16.01 -21.52
CA PHE A 245 8.18 -15.17 -22.36
C PHE A 245 8.35 -15.88 -23.72
N ASN A 246 7.63 -15.44 -24.73
CA ASN A 246 7.91 -15.80 -26.10
C ASN A 246 9.15 -15.01 -26.52
N ARG A 247 10.33 -15.66 -26.45
CA ARG A 247 11.48 -15.22 -27.24
C ARG A 247 11.12 -15.52 -28.70
N ARG A 248 10.90 -14.50 -29.46
CA ARG A 248 11.06 -14.57 -30.92
C ARG A 248 12.35 -13.85 -31.26
N THR A 249 13.19 -14.62 -31.90
CA THR A 249 14.38 -14.30 -32.68
C THR A 249 14.31 -12.99 -33.41
#